data_56ce5c4ca8da3d1fa279085dde3fc3ca
#
_entry.id   56ce5c4ca8da3d1fa279085dde3fc3ca
#
_cell.length_a   1.000
_cell.length_b   1.000
_cell.length_c   1.000
_cell.angle_alpha   90.00
_cell.angle_beta   90.00
_cell.angle_gamma   90.00
#
_symmetry.space_group_name_H-M   'P 1'
#
loop_
_entity.id
_entity.type
_entity.pdbx_description
1 polymer ?
#
loop_
_entity_poly.entity_id
_entity_poly.type
_entity_poly.pdbx_seq_one_letter_code
_entity_poly.pdbx_strand_id
1 'polypeptide(L)'
;MCGIVGAIAKLQRGFIKDDVSMFYQMLVTDSLRGTDATGVWGVYPGGNVIWTKIGGAPHALFDTAEYNNWEDKMHKRLTVAIGHNRAATSGGGKSDHAHPFVKDHIITCHNGAIWNHAEIRPNAPADAVDSECIAHLLAREPDYVKAIESLEGAYAIVWYNAKEKKTYFVHNDERPLFYMECDHTIYLMSERTALTFLRDRNGIDSKFNVLPVPEDRIFCWDHATLEMSSVPYKYHVAAKVVGYEDYFQVAAPLEHKKWPPIHVVKPTGHVYPNHGVAALEKSSRADVFNRLIKAIPAGTEVVIAPTRVVPWDISQYEGRRLESETLHENHKVVYKYSGPNVEEIERLGEEKFIKGTVVSHLLAEDHFAIWLKNVRPSPATPVFKAFNGISVTFKEWSKIQREVGCRKCDGNLPAQGLKLTSLQYNKHKHKWTAVCPSCVVAGFKAAPEHAQTLMESKAGIDVKAKATALGVWGE
;
A
#
# COMPACT_ATOMS: atom_id res chain seq x y z
N MET A 1 -5.27 -15.21 4.68
CA MET A 1 -3.94 -15.88 4.78
C MET A 1 -2.92 -14.88 5.27
N CYS A 2 -2.05 -15.26 6.19
CA CYS A 2 -0.95 -14.42 6.65
C CYS A 2 0.07 -14.12 5.53
N GLY A 3 0.93 -13.11 5.74
CA GLY A 3 2.01 -12.80 4.82
C GLY A 3 3.28 -12.34 5.54
N ILE A 4 4.42 -12.68 4.96
CA ILE A 4 5.74 -12.26 5.40
C ILE A 4 6.34 -11.36 4.33
N VAL A 5 6.95 -10.27 4.76
CA VAL A 5 7.79 -9.40 3.93
C VAL A 5 9.14 -9.22 4.60
N GLY A 6 10.20 -9.06 3.83
CA GLY A 6 11.55 -8.91 4.38
C GLY A 6 12.48 -8.14 3.48
N ALA A 7 13.47 -7.51 4.09
CA ALA A 7 14.62 -6.92 3.44
C ALA A 7 15.89 -7.28 4.22
N ILE A 8 16.94 -7.68 3.51
CA ILE A 8 18.25 -8.02 4.06
C ILE A 8 19.29 -7.18 3.33
N ALA A 9 19.99 -6.31 4.05
CA ALA A 9 21.04 -5.48 3.47
C ALA A 9 22.32 -6.29 3.27
N LYS A 10 22.87 -6.26 2.06
CA LYS A 10 24.14 -6.91 1.69
C LYS A 10 25.37 -6.07 2.10
N LEU A 11 25.15 -4.93 2.74
CA LEU A 11 26.19 -4.01 3.17
C LEU A 11 26.02 -3.64 4.65
N GLN A 12 27.09 -3.51 5.37
CA GLN A 12 27.13 -3.12 6.80
C GLN A 12 26.52 -1.73 7.08
N ARG A 13 26.44 -0.88 6.08
CA ARG A 13 25.87 0.47 6.23
C ARG A 13 24.34 0.50 6.44
N GLY A 14 23.69 -0.67 6.33
CA GLY A 14 22.24 -0.79 6.42
C GLY A 14 21.51 -0.32 5.16
N PHE A 15 20.20 -0.10 5.29
CA PHE A 15 19.29 0.22 4.19
C PHE A 15 19.43 1.67 3.73
N ILE A 16 19.28 1.89 2.43
CA ILE A 16 19.10 3.22 1.84
C ILE A 16 17.61 3.61 1.86
N LYS A 17 17.31 4.86 1.53
CA LYS A 17 15.94 5.38 1.56
C LYS A 17 14.97 4.62 0.66
N ASP A 18 15.45 4.16 -0.50
CA ASP A 18 14.63 3.41 -1.44
C ASP A 18 14.31 2.01 -0.91
N ASP A 19 15.22 1.37 -0.17
CA ASP A 19 14.95 0.09 0.50
C ASP A 19 13.86 0.25 1.57
N VAL A 20 13.91 1.34 2.35
CA VAL A 20 12.88 1.66 3.36
C VAL A 20 11.53 1.84 2.69
N SER A 21 11.48 2.60 1.59
CA SER A 21 10.27 2.81 0.80
C SER A 21 9.74 1.49 0.22
N MET A 22 10.63 0.64 -0.30
CA MET A 22 10.26 -0.67 -0.85
C MET A 22 9.68 -1.58 0.23
N PHE A 23 10.36 -1.72 1.37
CA PHE A 23 9.89 -2.53 2.49
C PHE A 23 8.51 -2.08 2.97
N TYR A 24 8.31 -0.78 3.11
CA TYR A 24 7.05 -0.19 3.47
C TYR A 24 5.93 -0.56 2.48
N GLN A 25 6.18 -0.42 1.17
CA GLN A 25 5.24 -0.80 0.13
C GLN A 25 4.94 -2.30 0.15
N MET A 26 5.94 -3.13 0.43
CA MET A 26 5.76 -4.58 0.60
C MET A 26 4.81 -4.88 1.76
N LEU A 27 5.01 -4.26 2.93
CA LEU A 27 4.16 -4.47 4.10
C LEU A 27 2.71 -4.04 3.84
N VAL A 28 2.51 -2.91 3.16
CA VAL A 28 1.17 -2.45 2.77
C VAL A 28 0.52 -3.39 1.76
N THR A 29 1.24 -3.78 0.70
CA THR A 29 0.70 -4.67 -0.34
C THR A 29 0.33 -6.03 0.24
N ASP A 30 1.16 -6.54 1.14
CA ASP A 30 0.93 -7.82 1.81
C ASP A 30 -0.28 -7.80 2.76
N SER A 31 -0.79 -6.63 3.15
CA SER A 31 -2.02 -6.51 3.94
C SER A 31 -3.26 -7.07 3.22
N LEU A 32 -3.20 -7.26 1.91
CA LEU A 32 -4.22 -8.00 1.16
C LEU A 32 -4.37 -9.46 1.62
N ARG A 33 -3.36 -9.99 2.30
CA ARG A 33 -3.36 -11.36 2.85
C ARG A 33 -3.89 -11.42 4.29
N GLY A 34 -3.78 -10.32 5.06
CA GLY A 34 -4.25 -10.26 6.44
C GLY A 34 -4.18 -8.86 7.01
N THR A 35 -5.20 -8.51 7.79
CA THR A 35 -5.35 -7.18 8.41
C THR A 35 -5.63 -7.24 9.90
N ASP A 36 -5.63 -8.44 10.50
CA ASP A 36 -6.02 -8.63 11.90
C ASP A 36 -4.93 -8.21 12.88
N ALA A 37 -3.68 -8.33 12.48
CA ALA A 37 -2.55 -7.84 13.24
C ALA A 37 -1.33 -7.62 12.34
N THR A 38 -0.49 -6.66 12.70
CA THR A 38 0.73 -6.33 11.97
C THR A 38 1.89 -6.12 12.93
N GLY A 39 3.08 -6.53 12.53
CA GLY A 39 4.28 -6.19 13.28
C GLY A 39 5.53 -6.27 12.42
N VAL A 40 6.58 -5.64 12.92
CA VAL A 40 7.88 -5.55 12.28
C VAL A 40 9.00 -5.79 13.29
N TRP A 41 10.11 -6.34 12.81
CA TRP A 41 11.35 -6.40 13.57
C TRP A 41 12.55 -6.15 12.68
N GLY A 42 13.66 -5.77 13.28
CA GLY A 42 14.90 -5.53 12.57
C GLY A 42 16.12 -5.78 13.43
N VAL A 43 17.26 -5.99 12.79
CA VAL A 43 18.53 -6.32 13.42
C VAL A 43 19.57 -5.26 13.09
N TYR A 44 20.24 -4.76 14.13
CA TYR A 44 21.41 -3.89 13.99
C TYR A 44 22.67 -4.70 13.63
N PRO A 45 23.69 -4.09 13.01
CA PRO A 45 24.96 -4.77 12.73
C PRO A 45 25.59 -5.41 13.97
N GLY A 46 25.37 -4.82 15.15
CA GLY A 46 25.84 -5.36 16.45
C GLY A 46 25.08 -6.58 16.96
N GLY A 47 23.98 -6.96 16.29
CA GLY A 47 23.15 -8.10 16.66
C GLY A 47 21.98 -7.78 17.59
N ASN A 48 21.83 -6.54 18.04
CA ASN A 48 20.66 -6.11 18.80
C ASN A 48 19.42 -6.09 17.91
N VAL A 49 18.25 -6.33 18.51
CA VAL A 49 16.97 -6.38 17.81
C VAL A 49 16.08 -5.23 18.27
N ILE A 50 15.32 -4.67 17.35
CA ILE A 50 14.21 -3.75 17.61
C ILE A 50 12.95 -4.29 16.94
N TRP A 51 11.82 -4.23 17.63
CA TRP A 51 10.56 -4.69 17.09
C TRP A 51 9.38 -3.89 17.66
N THR A 52 8.28 -3.90 16.92
CA THR A 52 6.98 -3.40 17.36
C THR A 52 5.87 -4.15 16.66
N LYS A 53 4.69 -4.23 17.30
CA LYS A 53 3.52 -4.92 16.76
C LYS A 53 2.22 -4.36 17.33
N ILE A 54 1.13 -4.55 16.58
CA ILE A 54 -0.19 -4.08 16.96
C ILE A 54 -1.27 -5.07 16.46
N GLY A 55 -2.39 -5.13 17.16
CA GLY A 55 -3.63 -5.66 16.60
C GLY A 55 -4.20 -4.67 15.59
N GLY A 56 -4.27 -5.06 14.33
CA GLY A 56 -4.74 -4.22 13.24
C GLY A 56 -3.87 -4.24 12.00
N ALA A 57 -4.35 -3.61 10.94
CA ALA A 57 -3.67 -3.54 9.65
C ALA A 57 -2.44 -2.61 9.70
N PRO A 58 -1.53 -2.70 8.71
CA PRO A 58 -0.26 -1.94 8.69
C PRO A 58 -0.41 -0.43 8.90
N HIS A 59 -1.45 0.18 8.37
CA HIS A 59 -1.65 1.63 8.53
C HIS A 59 -1.85 2.05 9.99
N ALA A 60 -2.46 1.19 10.84
CA ALA A 60 -2.58 1.46 12.26
C ALA A 60 -1.22 1.37 12.98
N LEU A 61 -0.34 0.47 12.53
CA LEU A 61 1.03 0.37 13.04
C LEU A 61 1.85 1.62 12.69
N PHE A 62 1.71 2.13 11.46
CA PHE A 62 2.48 3.28 10.97
C PHE A 62 2.21 4.58 11.73
N ASP A 63 1.06 4.70 12.36
CA ASP A 63 0.70 5.87 13.17
C ASP A 63 1.23 5.80 14.61
N THR A 64 1.89 4.71 15.00
CA THR A 64 2.47 4.57 16.33
C THR A 64 3.85 5.21 16.46
N ALA A 65 4.17 5.72 17.64
CA ALA A 65 5.48 6.26 17.94
C ALA A 65 6.59 5.18 17.87
N GLU A 66 6.23 3.96 18.24
CA GLU A 66 7.11 2.79 18.19
C GLU A 66 7.51 2.46 16.77
N TYR A 67 6.56 2.48 15.82
CA TYR A 67 6.87 2.25 14.40
C TYR A 67 7.72 3.38 13.83
N ASN A 68 7.39 4.63 14.12
CA ASN A 68 8.17 5.78 13.66
C ASN A 68 9.63 5.68 14.14
N ASN A 69 9.84 5.29 15.41
CA ASN A 69 11.18 5.03 15.92
C ASN A 69 11.86 3.84 15.22
N TRP A 70 11.11 2.77 14.90
CA TRP A 70 11.63 1.61 14.16
C TRP A 70 12.01 1.99 12.71
N GLU A 71 11.17 2.74 12.01
CA GLU A 71 11.41 3.21 10.64
C GLU A 71 12.65 4.10 10.55
N ASP A 72 12.83 5.04 11.50
CA ASP A 72 14.03 5.86 11.60
C ASP A 72 15.33 5.02 11.79
N LYS A 73 15.23 3.89 12.50
CA LYS A 73 16.37 2.97 12.68
C LYS A 73 16.58 2.10 11.45
N MET A 74 15.56 1.78 10.68
CA MET A 74 15.74 1.02 9.45
C MET A 74 16.68 1.74 8.50
N HIS A 75 16.52 3.04 8.32
CA HIS A 75 17.39 3.83 7.47
C HIS A 75 18.81 3.94 8.08
N LYS A 76 19.80 3.36 7.41
CA LYS A 76 21.26 3.41 7.76
C LYS A 76 21.67 2.71 9.05
N ARG A 77 20.79 1.98 9.72
CA ARG A 77 21.12 1.34 11.01
C ARG A 77 20.78 -0.13 11.07
N LEU A 78 19.67 -0.57 10.46
CA LEU A 78 19.31 -1.98 10.43
C LEU A 78 19.92 -2.67 9.22
N THR A 79 20.27 -3.95 9.37
CA THR A 79 20.76 -4.81 8.30
C THR A 79 19.73 -5.86 7.89
N VAL A 80 18.74 -6.11 8.73
CA VAL A 80 17.56 -6.92 8.42
C VAL A 80 16.32 -6.20 8.89
N ALA A 81 15.26 -6.23 8.10
CA ALA A 81 13.93 -5.77 8.42
C ALA A 81 12.92 -6.82 7.96
N ILE A 82 12.09 -7.33 8.86
CA ILE A 82 11.04 -8.30 8.58
C ILE A 82 9.72 -7.76 9.08
N GLY A 83 8.69 -7.93 8.27
CA GLY A 83 7.31 -7.58 8.58
C GLY A 83 6.37 -8.76 8.41
N HIS A 84 5.27 -8.73 9.12
CA HIS A 84 4.24 -9.76 9.05
C HIS A 84 2.85 -9.14 9.15
N ASN A 85 1.96 -9.58 8.25
CA ASN A 85 0.53 -9.29 8.30
C ASN A 85 -0.24 -10.56 8.61
N ARG A 86 -1.00 -10.52 9.69
CA ARG A 86 -1.73 -11.69 10.19
C ARG A 86 -3.18 -11.68 9.67
N ALA A 87 -3.61 -12.83 9.15
CA ALA A 87 -5.01 -13.20 9.07
C ALA A 87 -5.26 -14.24 10.17
N ALA A 88 -6.05 -13.88 11.16
CA ALA A 88 -6.25 -14.72 12.33
C ALA A 88 -7.09 -15.97 11.98
N THR A 89 -6.53 -17.13 12.22
CA THR A 89 -7.25 -18.42 12.20
C THR A 89 -7.73 -18.81 13.60
N SER A 90 -7.07 -18.25 14.64
CA SER A 90 -7.38 -18.45 16.06
C SER A 90 -6.99 -17.20 16.85
N GLY A 91 -7.54 -16.99 18.05
CA GLY A 91 -7.12 -15.96 18.99
C GLY A 91 -7.48 -14.50 18.64
N GLY A 92 -8.12 -14.24 17.50
CA GLY A 92 -8.51 -12.88 17.08
C GLY A 92 -7.36 -11.93 16.79
N GLY A 93 -7.65 -10.63 16.60
CA GLY A 93 -6.71 -9.57 16.23
C GLY A 93 -6.02 -8.87 17.40
N LYS A 94 -5.73 -9.56 18.50
CA LYS A 94 -5.03 -8.97 19.64
C LYS A 94 -3.55 -8.73 19.33
N SER A 95 -2.97 -7.67 19.90
CA SER A 95 -1.54 -7.35 19.76
C SER A 95 -0.62 -8.48 20.24
N ASP A 96 -1.01 -9.21 21.30
CA ASP A 96 -0.22 -10.33 21.83
C ASP A 96 -0.11 -11.49 20.84
N HIS A 97 -1.10 -11.65 19.97
CA HIS A 97 -1.14 -12.66 18.92
C HIS A 97 -0.50 -12.21 17.61
N ALA A 98 -0.04 -10.96 17.53
CA ALA A 98 0.71 -10.44 16.39
C ALA A 98 2.15 -10.96 16.38
N HIS A 99 2.72 -11.15 15.20
CA HIS A 99 4.16 -11.37 15.06
C HIS A 99 4.93 -10.03 15.23
N PRO A 100 6.20 -10.09 15.62
CA PRO A 100 6.99 -11.29 15.90
C PRO A 100 6.70 -11.93 17.25
N PHE A 101 7.04 -13.20 17.36
CA PHE A 101 7.15 -13.89 18.66
C PHE A 101 8.61 -13.91 19.10
N VAL A 102 8.82 -13.61 20.37
CA VAL A 102 10.17 -13.54 20.96
C VAL A 102 10.28 -14.56 22.08
N LYS A 103 11.29 -15.41 22.02
CA LYS A 103 11.64 -16.33 23.09
C LYS A 103 13.15 -16.41 23.27
N ASP A 104 13.63 -15.99 24.43
CA ASP A 104 15.05 -15.94 24.78
C ASP A 104 15.88 -15.19 23.70
N HIS A 105 16.68 -15.91 22.93
CA HIS A 105 17.53 -15.36 21.88
C HIS A 105 16.94 -15.49 20.47
N ILE A 106 15.70 -15.93 20.36
CA ILE A 106 14.99 -16.12 19.09
C ILE A 106 13.91 -15.06 18.94
N ILE A 107 13.82 -14.47 17.74
CA ILE A 107 12.69 -13.69 17.26
C ILE A 107 12.22 -14.26 15.94
N THR A 108 10.92 -14.48 15.74
CA THR A 108 10.38 -15.20 14.59
C THR A 108 9.06 -14.64 14.08
N CYS A 109 8.86 -14.78 12.76
CA CYS A 109 7.58 -14.64 12.08
C CYS A 109 7.25 -15.95 11.36
N HIS A 110 5.97 -16.29 11.31
CA HIS A 110 5.45 -17.50 10.69
C HIS A 110 4.19 -17.20 9.87
N ASN A 111 4.16 -17.69 8.68
CA ASN A 111 2.97 -17.73 7.83
C ASN A 111 2.57 -19.19 7.64
N GLY A 112 1.40 -19.57 8.17
CA GLY A 112 0.92 -20.94 8.05
C GLY A 112 0.10 -21.42 9.25
N ALA A 113 0.14 -22.72 9.49
CA ALA A 113 -0.46 -23.38 10.66
C ALA A 113 0.38 -24.59 11.05
N ILE A 114 0.76 -24.70 12.31
CA ILE A 114 1.49 -25.84 12.88
C ILE A 114 0.49 -26.76 13.60
N TRP A 115 0.32 -27.95 13.09
CA TRP A 115 -0.71 -28.88 13.58
C TRP A 115 -0.30 -29.57 14.88
N ASN A 116 0.98 -29.91 15.04
CA ASN A 116 1.51 -30.53 16.24
C ASN A 116 2.00 -29.53 17.32
N HIS A 117 1.51 -28.27 17.28
CA HIS A 117 1.93 -27.22 18.22
C HIS A 117 1.71 -27.60 19.69
N ALA A 118 0.65 -28.36 19.99
CA ALA A 118 0.37 -28.84 21.35
C ALA A 118 1.41 -29.87 21.84
N GLU A 119 1.96 -30.67 20.95
CA GLU A 119 3.06 -31.62 21.28
C GLU A 119 4.37 -30.89 21.49
N ILE A 120 4.64 -29.86 20.66
CA ILE A 120 5.83 -29.03 20.76
C ILE A 120 5.82 -28.23 22.07
N ARG A 121 4.64 -27.72 22.51
CA ARG A 121 4.47 -26.92 23.72
C ARG A 121 3.25 -27.38 24.52
N PRO A 122 3.34 -28.52 25.25
CA PRO A 122 2.21 -29.11 25.98
C PRO A 122 1.59 -28.21 27.05
N ASN A 123 2.39 -27.29 27.61
CA ASN A 123 1.96 -26.37 28.69
C ASN A 123 1.68 -24.95 28.15
N ALA A 124 1.30 -24.80 26.87
CA ALA A 124 0.93 -23.50 26.32
C ALA A 124 -0.37 -22.99 26.98
N PRO A 125 -0.50 -21.66 27.18
CA PRO A 125 -1.79 -21.07 27.55
C PRO A 125 -2.90 -21.46 26.55
N ALA A 126 -4.14 -21.54 27.01
CA ALA A 126 -5.26 -21.96 26.17
C ALA A 126 -5.53 -21.01 24.99
N ASP A 127 -5.11 -19.76 25.09
CA ASP A 127 -5.22 -18.74 24.04
C ASP A 127 -3.92 -18.56 23.24
N ALA A 128 -2.89 -19.38 23.49
CA ALA A 128 -1.65 -19.33 22.72
C ALA A 128 -1.90 -19.67 21.24
N VAL A 129 -1.21 -18.94 20.35
CA VAL A 129 -1.25 -19.23 18.92
C VAL A 129 -0.15 -20.25 18.56
N ASP A 130 -0.43 -21.07 17.55
CA ASP A 130 0.50 -22.11 17.05
C ASP A 130 1.88 -21.56 16.71
N SER A 131 1.94 -20.37 16.12
CA SER A 131 3.20 -19.71 15.74
C SER A 131 4.16 -19.44 16.92
N GLU A 132 3.63 -19.31 18.14
CA GLU A 132 4.44 -19.08 19.34
C GLU A 132 5.27 -20.32 19.69
N CYS A 133 4.75 -21.53 19.40
CA CYS A 133 5.47 -22.77 19.66
C CYS A 133 6.79 -22.85 18.88
N ILE A 134 6.87 -22.22 17.69
CA ILE A 134 8.08 -22.19 16.87
C ILE A 134 9.20 -21.44 17.58
N ALA A 135 8.91 -20.27 18.17
CA ALA A 135 9.93 -19.53 18.94
C ALA A 135 10.46 -20.35 20.10
N HIS A 136 9.58 -21.07 20.82
CA HIS A 136 9.97 -21.95 21.91
C HIS A 136 10.80 -23.16 21.44
N LEU A 137 10.45 -23.76 20.30
CA LEU A 137 11.17 -24.88 19.71
C LEU A 137 12.59 -24.44 19.32
N LEU A 138 12.72 -23.38 18.54
CA LEU A 138 14.00 -22.85 18.08
C LEU A 138 14.90 -22.36 19.22
N ALA A 139 14.33 -21.90 20.34
CA ALA A 139 15.10 -21.46 21.49
C ALA A 139 15.72 -22.65 22.29
N ARG A 140 15.07 -23.82 22.29
CA ARG A 140 15.51 -25.02 23.05
C ARG A 140 16.30 -26.03 22.24
N GLU A 141 16.07 -26.11 20.91
CA GLU A 141 16.74 -27.06 20.02
C GLU A 141 17.79 -26.31 19.18
N PRO A 142 19.10 -26.54 19.45
CA PRO A 142 20.15 -25.85 18.73
C PRO A 142 20.37 -26.40 17.30
N ASP A 143 19.92 -27.60 17.03
CA ASP A 143 19.92 -28.20 15.69
C ASP A 143 18.64 -27.75 14.96
N TYR A 144 18.75 -26.73 14.13
CA TYR A 144 17.62 -26.18 13.40
C TYR A 144 17.09 -27.11 12.33
N VAL A 145 17.93 -27.97 11.75
CA VAL A 145 17.44 -29.00 10.82
C VAL A 145 16.46 -29.92 11.56
N LYS A 146 16.87 -30.45 12.71
CA LYS A 146 16.02 -31.27 13.54
C LYS A 146 14.78 -30.55 14.06
N ALA A 147 14.93 -29.28 14.45
CA ALA A 147 13.79 -28.44 14.88
C ALA A 147 12.74 -28.31 13.77
N ILE A 148 13.17 -27.94 12.57
CA ILE A 148 12.26 -27.73 11.45
C ILE A 148 11.67 -29.05 10.94
N GLU A 149 12.44 -30.12 10.90
CA GLU A 149 11.97 -31.48 10.56
C GLU A 149 10.94 -32.04 11.55
N SER A 150 10.89 -31.53 12.77
CA SER A 150 9.87 -31.92 13.76
C SER A 150 8.54 -31.19 13.61
N LEU A 151 8.43 -30.18 12.74
CA LEU A 151 7.20 -29.44 12.52
C LEU A 151 6.26 -30.20 11.59
N GLU A 152 5.00 -30.29 11.99
CA GLU A 152 3.92 -30.80 11.14
C GLU A 152 2.99 -29.65 10.78
N GLY A 153 2.77 -29.41 9.51
CA GLY A 153 1.88 -28.34 9.06
C GLY A 153 2.38 -27.59 7.84
N ALA A 154 1.69 -26.50 7.55
CA ALA A 154 2.00 -25.61 6.47
C ALA A 154 2.78 -24.41 7.01
N TYR A 155 3.98 -24.11 6.50
CA TYR A 155 4.77 -23.01 7.04
C TYR A 155 5.69 -22.31 6.04
N ALA A 156 5.81 -20.99 6.23
CA ALA A 156 6.97 -20.20 5.89
C ALA A 156 7.42 -19.50 7.18
N ILE A 157 8.68 -19.64 7.55
CA ILE A 157 9.23 -19.17 8.82
C ILE A 157 10.46 -18.31 8.53
N VAL A 158 10.54 -17.15 9.18
CA VAL A 158 11.75 -16.32 9.22
C VAL A 158 12.08 -16.06 10.67
N TRP A 159 13.34 -16.34 11.08
CA TRP A 159 13.78 -16.09 12.44
C TRP A 159 15.20 -15.56 12.51
N TYR A 160 15.50 -14.88 13.59
CA TYR A 160 16.84 -14.45 13.93
C TYR A 160 17.28 -15.08 15.25
N ASN A 161 18.54 -15.59 15.27
CA ASN A 161 19.20 -16.05 16.48
C ASN A 161 20.22 -15.01 16.95
N ALA A 162 19.95 -14.35 18.08
CA ALA A 162 20.80 -13.30 18.61
C ALA A 162 22.15 -13.82 19.17
N LYS A 163 22.25 -15.10 19.55
CA LYS A 163 23.51 -15.73 20.01
C LYS A 163 24.45 -15.97 18.83
N GLU A 164 23.92 -16.45 17.72
CA GLU A 164 24.71 -16.75 16.51
C GLU A 164 24.86 -15.52 15.61
N LYS A 165 24.01 -14.50 15.80
CA LYS A 165 23.89 -13.32 14.91
C LYS A 165 23.58 -13.72 13.47
N LYS A 166 22.63 -14.61 13.29
CA LYS A 166 22.20 -15.14 11.99
C LYS A 166 20.70 -15.05 11.80
N THR A 167 20.29 -14.71 10.59
CA THR A 167 18.88 -14.72 10.16
C THR A 167 18.65 -15.92 9.27
N TYR A 168 17.62 -16.66 9.57
CA TYR A 168 17.24 -17.86 8.86
C TYR A 168 15.86 -17.71 8.23
N PHE A 169 15.64 -18.43 7.13
CA PHE A 169 14.32 -18.57 6.54
C PHE A 169 14.16 -19.94 5.87
N VAL A 170 12.94 -20.43 5.94
CA VAL A 170 12.54 -21.73 5.42
C VAL A 170 11.07 -21.71 5.08
N HIS A 171 10.67 -22.53 4.13
CA HIS A 171 9.26 -22.80 3.87
C HIS A 171 9.06 -24.20 3.31
N ASN A 172 7.83 -24.70 3.36
CA ASN A 172 7.42 -25.90 2.64
C ASN A 172 6.50 -25.55 1.44
N ASP A 173 6.13 -26.54 0.65
CA ASP A 173 5.34 -26.42 -0.57
C ASP A 173 3.96 -25.75 -0.37
N GLU A 174 3.39 -25.81 0.86
CA GLU A 174 2.09 -25.24 1.15
C GLU A 174 2.11 -23.73 1.43
N ARG A 175 3.27 -23.17 1.78
CA ARG A 175 3.42 -21.74 2.10
C ARG A 175 4.63 -21.13 1.40
N PRO A 176 4.48 -20.77 0.12
CA PRO A 176 5.60 -20.32 -0.67
C PRO A 176 6.22 -19.02 -0.13
N LEU A 177 7.52 -18.90 -0.31
CA LEU A 177 8.31 -17.71 -0.08
C LEU A 177 9.10 -17.39 -1.34
N PHE A 178 9.17 -16.11 -1.70
CA PHE A 178 9.91 -15.64 -2.86
C PHE A 178 10.95 -14.63 -2.44
N TYR A 179 12.01 -14.52 -3.23
CA TYR A 179 13.04 -13.53 -3.02
C TYR A 179 13.42 -12.82 -4.33
N MET A 180 13.96 -11.63 -4.18
CA MET A 180 14.58 -10.86 -5.25
C MET A 180 15.90 -10.33 -4.72
N GLU A 181 16.99 -10.75 -5.34
CA GLU A 181 18.33 -10.30 -4.97
C GLU A 181 18.77 -9.15 -5.85
N CYS A 182 18.92 -7.97 -5.25
CA CYS A 182 19.44 -6.76 -5.88
C CYS A 182 20.91 -6.55 -5.51
N ASP A 183 21.53 -5.51 -6.06
CA ASP A 183 22.94 -5.21 -5.82
C ASP A 183 23.27 -5.05 -4.33
N HIS A 184 22.38 -4.40 -3.57
CA HIS A 184 22.61 -4.02 -2.16
C HIS A 184 21.63 -4.64 -1.17
N THR A 185 20.52 -5.21 -1.63
CA THR A 185 19.44 -5.69 -0.77
C THR A 185 18.81 -6.95 -1.34
N ILE A 186 18.51 -7.91 -0.48
CA ILE A 186 17.66 -9.06 -0.81
C ILE A 186 16.28 -8.77 -0.22
N TYR A 187 15.24 -8.82 -1.06
CA TYR A 187 13.86 -8.70 -0.63
C TYR A 187 13.20 -10.08 -0.58
N LEU A 188 12.38 -10.31 0.44
CA LEU A 188 11.62 -11.53 0.67
C LEU A 188 10.12 -11.21 0.72
N MET A 189 9.28 -12.04 0.13
CA MET A 189 7.83 -11.86 0.18
C MET A 189 7.08 -13.18 -0.02
N SER A 190 5.97 -13.35 0.69
CA SER A 190 5.09 -14.52 0.54
C SER A 190 4.34 -14.56 -0.79
N GLU A 191 4.33 -13.47 -1.57
CA GLU A 191 3.57 -13.36 -2.82
C GLU A 191 4.44 -12.89 -3.99
N ARG A 192 4.65 -13.78 -4.97
CA ARG A 192 5.49 -13.51 -6.14
C ARG A 192 5.00 -12.34 -6.97
N THR A 193 3.70 -12.34 -7.26
CA THR A 193 3.06 -11.32 -8.11
C THR A 193 3.19 -9.93 -7.49
N ALA A 194 3.01 -9.84 -6.18
CA ALA A 194 3.16 -8.59 -5.44
C ALA A 194 4.61 -8.09 -5.46
N LEU A 195 5.59 -8.97 -5.23
CA LEU A 195 7.01 -8.58 -5.27
C LEU A 195 7.44 -8.16 -6.68
N THR A 196 6.98 -8.87 -7.72
CA THR A 196 7.23 -8.49 -9.13
C THR A 196 6.63 -7.14 -9.45
N PHE A 197 5.38 -6.92 -9.07
CA PHE A 197 4.70 -5.64 -9.26
C PHE A 197 5.47 -4.48 -8.58
N LEU A 198 5.92 -4.69 -7.35
CA LEU A 198 6.66 -3.67 -6.60
C LEU A 198 8.05 -3.41 -7.19
N ARG A 199 8.74 -4.45 -7.71
CA ARG A 199 9.98 -4.31 -8.47
C ARG A 199 9.79 -3.34 -9.64
N ASP A 200 8.80 -3.62 -10.48
CA ASP A 200 8.54 -2.86 -11.70
C ASP A 200 8.07 -1.43 -11.36
N ARG A 201 7.23 -1.29 -10.36
CA ARG A 201 6.74 0.00 -9.87
C ARG A 201 7.84 0.91 -9.35
N ASN A 202 8.84 0.36 -8.66
CA ASN A 202 9.95 1.14 -8.11
C ASN A 202 11.08 1.34 -9.14
N GLY A 203 10.91 0.90 -10.38
CA GLY A 203 11.92 1.02 -11.43
C GLY A 203 13.19 0.20 -11.17
N ILE A 204 13.07 -0.84 -10.35
CA ILE A 204 14.16 -1.80 -10.12
C ILE A 204 14.34 -2.60 -11.42
N ASP A 205 15.59 -2.69 -11.89
CA ASP A 205 15.93 -3.35 -13.15
C ASP A 205 15.35 -4.79 -13.21
N SER A 206 14.69 -5.10 -14.31
CA SER A 206 14.08 -6.41 -14.55
C SER A 206 15.07 -7.58 -14.58
N LYS A 207 16.38 -7.30 -14.69
CA LYS A 207 17.44 -8.32 -14.52
C LYS A 207 17.39 -8.97 -13.13
N PHE A 208 16.89 -8.25 -12.11
CA PHE A 208 16.67 -8.81 -10.77
C PHE A 208 15.36 -9.61 -10.75
N ASN A 209 15.48 -10.91 -11.00
CA ASN A 209 14.35 -11.80 -11.07
C ASN A 209 13.76 -12.07 -9.68
N VAL A 210 12.44 -12.23 -9.63
CA VAL A 210 11.75 -12.76 -8.47
C VAL A 210 11.71 -14.27 -8.56
N LEU A 211 12.45 -14.93 -7.68
CA LEU A 211 12.65 -16.40 -7.67
C LEU A 211 11.98 -17.03 -6.45
N PRO A 212 11.50 -18.28 -6.55
CA PRO A 212 11.07 -19.00 -5.37
C PRO A 212 12.28 -19.33 -4.48
N VAL A 213 12.09 -19.24 -3.18
CA VAL A 213 13.03 -19.85 -2.23
C VAL A 213 12.87 -21.37 -2.37
N PRO A 214 13.96 -22.18 -2.51
CA PRO A 214 13.84 -23.62 -2.52
C PRO A 214 13.24 -24.19 -1.23
N GLU A 215 12.26 -25.07 -1.36
CA GLU A 215 11.43 -25.58 -0.26
C GLU A 215 12.09 -26.68 0.58
N ASP A 216 13.17 -27.26 0.09
CA ASP A 216 13.93 -28.34 0.74
C ASP A 216 15.19 -27.85 1.49
N ARG A 217 15.31 -26.54 1.71
CA ARG A 217 16.49 -25.93 2.31
C ARG A 217 16.17 -24.89 3.35
N ILE A 218 16.93 -24.90 4.44
CA ILE A 218 16.99 -23.82 5.42
C ILE A 218 18.08 -22.87 4.98
N PHE A 219 17.71 -21.63 4.67
CA PHE A 219 18.63 -20.55 4.34
C PHE A 219 19.12 -19.84 5.58
N CYS A 220 20.35 -19.41 5.57
CA CYS A 220 21.01 -18.69 6.66
C CYS A 220 21.76 -17.49 6.11
N TRP A 221 21.44 -16.31 6.60
CA TRP A 221 22.19 -15.08 6.40
C TRP A 221 23.06 -14.80 7.62
N ASP A 222 24.37 -14.80 7.44
CA ASP A 222 25.35 -14.49 8.48
C ASP A 222 25.63 -12.97 8.49
N HIS A 223 25.32 -12.31 9.60
CA HIS A 223 25.50 -10.86 9.73
C HIS A 223 26.97 -10.42 9.86
N ALA A 224 27.86 -11.32 10.19
CA ALA A 224 29.29 -11.02 10.33
C ALA A 224 30.01 -11.07 8.96
N THR A 225 29.70 -12.11 8.17
CA THR A 225 30.34 -12.30 6.84
C THR A 225 29.55 -11.66 5.70
N LEU A 226 28.26 -11.36 5.91
CA LEU A 226 27.30 -10.91 4.90
C LEU A 226 27.14 -11.93 3.75
N GLU A 227 27.15 -13.19 4.10
CA GLU A 227 27.02 -14.29 3.16
C GLU A 227 25.76 -15.10 3.42
N MET A 228 25.16 -15.58 2.33
CA MET A 228 24.04 -16.51 2.36
C MET A 228 24.57 -17.93 2.24
N SER A 229 24.14 -18.79 3.13
CA SER A 229 24.35 -20.24 3.05
C SER A 229 23.05 -20.99 3.16
N SER A 230 23.02 -22.27 2.90
CA SER A 230 21.84 -23.09 3.10
C SER A 230 22.20 -24.55 3.40
N VAL A 231 21.34 -25.20 4.17
CA VAL A 231 21.44 -26.62 4.48
C VAL A 231 20.16 -27.34 4.04
N PRO A 232 20.25 -28.56 3.51
CA PRO A 232 19.07 -29.33 3.16
C PRO A 232 18.34 -29.82 4.41
N TYR A 233 17.04 -29.97 4.34
CA TYR A 233 16.20 -30.60 5.34
C TYR A 233 15.07 -31.40 4.66
N LYS A 234 14.43 -32.28 5.43
CA LYS A 234 13.31 -33.09 4.96
C LYS A 234 12.06 -32.67 5.73
N TYR A 235 11.11 -32.05 5.05
CA TYR A 235 9.79 -31.82 5.69
C TYR A 235 8.89 -33.05 5.52
N HIS A 236 8.10 -33.32 6.55
CA HIS A 236 7.09 -34.34 6.47
C HIS A 236 5.94 -33.82 5.61
N VAL A 237 5.79 -34.35 4.40
CA VAL A 237 4.52 -34.27 3.70
C VAL A 237 3.54 -35.07 4.56
N ALA A 238 2.72 -34.40 5.36
CA ALA A 238 1.66 -35.07 6.07
C ALA A 238 0.86 -35.86 5.04
N ALA A 239 0.78 -37.17 5.21
CA ALA A 239 -0.08 -37.99 4.38
C ALA A 239 -1.43 -37.27 4.35
N LYS A 240 -1.93 -36.90 3.16
CA LYS A 240 -3.21 -36.21 3.02
C LYS A 240 -4.21 -36.94 3.89
N VAL A 241 -4.51 -36.41 5.06
CA VAL A 241 -5.61 -36.89 5.87
C VAL A 241 -6.82 -36.61 4.98
N VAL A 242 -7.41 -37.68 4.49
CA VAL A 242 -8.68 -37.68 3.78
C VAL A 242 -9.67 -37.01 4.76
N GLY A 243 -9.96 -35.73 4.59
CA GLY A 243 -10.76 -34.94 5.52
C GLY A 243 -10.64 -33.44 5.36
N TYR A 244 -9.84 -32.93 4.42
CA TYR A 244 -9.76 -31.48 4.17
C TYR A 244 -11.04 -30.91 3.57
N GLU A 245 -11.94 -31.76 3.05
CA GLU A 245 -13.26 -31.35 2.59
C GLU A 245 -14.24 -31.02 3.73
N ASP A 246 -13.99 -31.55 4.94
CA ASP A 246 -14.88 -31.32 6.09
C ASP A 246 -14.65 -29.96 6.79
N TYR A 247 -13.52 -29.30 6.58
CA TYR A 247 -13.26 -27.98 7.17
C TYR A 247 -13.95 -26.83 6.42
N PHE A 248 -14.41 -27.05 5.21
CA PHE A 248 -15.22 -26.10 4.44
C PHE A 248 -16.74 -26.35 4.53
N GLN A 249 -17.19 -27.37 5.25
CA GLN A 249 -18.61 -27.67 5.40
C GLN A 249 -19.30 -27.06 6.61
N VAL A 250 -18.64 -26.21 7.39
CA VAL A 250 -19.27 -25.50 8.52
C VAL A 250 -19.76 -24.10 8.17
N ALA A 251 -19.76 -23.72 6.92
CA ALA A 251 -20.60 -22.63 6.43
C ALA A 251 -21.70 -23.28 5.58
N ALA A 252 -22.89 -23.52 6.20
CA ALA A 252 -24.08 -23.84 5.42
C ALA A 252 -24.19 -22.84 4.25
N PRO A 253 -24.53 -23.31 3.03
CA PRO A 253 -24.72 -22.40 1.91
C PRO A 253 -25.74 -21.36 2.33
N LEU A 254 -25.35 -20.12 2.44
CA LEU A 254 -26.30 -19.01 2.47
C LEU A 254 -27.11 -19.16 1.20
N GLU A 255 -28.38 -19.55 1.35
CA GLU A 255 -29.33 -19.58 0.27
C GLU A 255 -29.18 -18.28 -0.52
N HIS A 256 -28.82 -18.43 -1.79
CA HIS A 256 -28.80 -17.32 -2.73
C HIS A 256 -30.16 -16.64 -2.70
N LYS A 257 -30.30 -15.60 -1.89
CA LYS A 257 -31.39 -14.64 -2.06
C LYS A 257 -31.26 -14.12 -3.48
N LYS A 258 -32.17 -14.60 -4.36
CA LYS A 258 -32.33 -14.07 -5.71
C LYS A 258 -32.54 -12.58 -5.58
N TRP A 259 -31.55 -11.80 -5.96
CA TRP A 259 -31.72 -10.37 -6.15
C TRP A 259 -32.76 -10.17 -7.24
N PRO A 260 -33.73 -9.25 -7.06
CA PRO A 260 -34.68 -8.94 -8.12
C PRO A 260 -33.89 -8.50 -9.36
N PRO A 261 -34.35 -8.87 -10.58
CA PRO A 261 -33.65 -8.50 -11.79
C PRO A 261 -33.53 -6.98 -11.87
N ILE A 262 -32.32 -6.49 -12.06
CA ILE A 262 -32.05 -5.08 -12.33
C ILE A 262 -32.69 -4.78 -13.67
N HIS A 263 -33.77 -3.98 -13.65
CA HIS A 263 -34.37 -3.43 -14.87
C HIS A 263 -33.33 -2.48 -15.49
N VAL A 264 -32.66 -2.96 -16.53
CA VAL A 264 -31.85 -2.12 -17.40
C VAL A 264 -32.81 -1.22 -18.18
N VAL A 265 -32.95 0.02 -17.74
CA VAL A 265 -33.60 1.05 -18.54
C VAL A 265 -32.68 1.32 -19.72
N LYS A 266 -33.07 0.87 -20.91
CA LYS A 266 -32.35 1.22 -22.15
C LYS A 266 -32.41 2.74 -22.30
N PRO A 267 -31.27 3.41 -22.50
CA PRO A 267 -31.31 4.82 -22.84
C PRO A 267 -31.99 4.99 -24.19
N THR A 268 -33.06 5.76 -24.22
CA THR A 268 -33.66 6.22 -25.45
C THR A 268 -32.63 7.04 -26.21
N GLY A 269 -32.28 6.60 -27.41
CA GLY A 269 -31.26 7.18 -28.25
C GLY A 269 -31.59 8.62 -28.68
N HIS A 270 -30.71 9.53 -28.31
CA HIS A 270 -30.43 10.70 -29.11
C HIS A 270 -29.02 10.55 -29.66
N VAL A 271 -28.96 10.28 -30.96
CA VAL A 271 -27.74 10.25 -31.75
C VAL A 271 -27.28 11.70 -31.95
N TYR A 272 -26.22 12.11 -31.28
CA TYR A 272 -25.51 13.33 -31.64
C TYR A 272 -24.51 13.01 -32.78
N PRO A 273 -24.38 13.88 -33.80
CA PRO A 273 -23.49 13.61 -34.93
C PRO A 273 -22.02 13.58 -34.49
N ASN A 274 -21.36 12.50 -34.86
CA ASN A 274 -19.92 12.29 -34.73
C ASN A 274 -19.17 13.37 -35.54
N HIS A 275 -18.63 14.39 -34.87
CA HIS A 275 -17.49 15.11 -35.40
C HIS A 275 -16.25 14.38 -34.90
N GLY A 276 -15.43 13.89 -35.83
CA GLY A 276 -14.28 13.04 -35.64
C GLY A 276 -13.34 13.53 -34.54
N VAL A 277 -13.43 12.90 -33.41
CA VAL A 277 -12.37 12.87 -32.42
C VAL A 277 -11.56 11.63 -32.77
N ALA A 278 -10.32 11.85 -33.21
CA ALA A 278 -9.32 10.80 -33.33
C ALA A 278 -9.38 9.96 -32.06
N ALA A 279 -9.50 8.65 -32.21
CA ALA A 279 -9.55 7.70 -31.10
C ALA A 279 -8.30 7.87 -30.27
N LEU A 280 -8.40 8.61 -29.17
CA LEU A 280 -7.43 8.54 -28.07
C LEU A 280 -7.45 7.07 -27.64
N GLU A 281 -6.33 6.38 -27.83
CA GLU A 281 -6.10 5.06 -27.24
C GLU A 281 -6.52 5.17 -25.77
N LYS A 282 -7.52 4.39 -25.39
CA LYS A 282 -7.99 4.37 -24.01
C LYS A 282 -6.85 3.80 -23.18
N SER A 283 -6.09 4.69 -22.53
CA SER A 283 -5.11 4.27 -21.53
C SER A 283 -5.76 3.26 -20.58
N SER A 284 -5.09 2.15 -20.34
CA SER A 284 -5.63 1.18 -19.39
C SER A 284 -5.78 1.85 -18.02
N ARG A 285 -6.70 1.35 -17.20
CA ARG A 285 -6.86 1.84 -15.82
C ARG A 285 -5.55 1.74 -15.01
N ALA A 286 -4.73 0.73 -15.31
CA ALA A 286 -3.41 0.56 -14.73
C ALA A 286 -2.44 1.68 -15.14
N ASP A 287 -2.48 2.15 -16.39
CA ASP A 287 -1.63 3.25 -16.85
C ASP A 287 -2.00 4.57 -16.16
N VAL A 288 -3.31 4.83 -16.00
CA VAL A 288 -3.79 6.00 -15.24
C VAL A 288 -3.33 5.93 -13.78
N PHE A 289 -3.41 4.76 -13.17
CA PHE A 289 -2.95 4.54 -11.80
C PHE A 289 -1.44 4.76 -11.65
N ASN A 290 -0.64 4.28 -12.60
CA ASN A 290 0.81 4.50 -12.62
C ASN A 290 1.15 6.00 -12.77
N ARG A 291 0.39 6.75 -13.55
CA ARG A 291 0.57 8.21 -13.64
C ARG A 291 0.19 8.92 -12.34
N LEU A 292 -0.87 8.47 -11.66
CA LEU A 292 -1.26 8.98 -10.34
C LEU A 292 -0.13 8.78 -9.31
N ILE A 293 0.47 7.59 -9.28
CA ILE A 293 1.60 7.29 -8.38
C ILE A 293 2.79 8.22 -8.65
N LYS A 294 3.13 8.43 -9.92
CA LYS A 294 4.21 9.36 -10.32
C LYS A 294 3.91 10.80 -9.94
N ALA A 295 2.64 11.21 -10.04
CA ALA A 295 2.20 12.57 -9.71
C ALA A 295 2.19 12.84 -8.20
N ILE A 296 1.90 11.83 -7.40
CA ILE A 296 1.77 11.92 -5.94
C ILE A 296 2.48 10.71 -5.32
N PRO A 297 3.82 10.65 -5.34
CA PRO A 297 4.57 9.51 -4.80
C PRO A 297 4.41 9.38 -3.27
N ALA A 298 4.70 8.20 -2.75
CA ALA A 298 4.77 7.98 -1.31
C ALA A 298 5.79 8.95 -0.68
N GLY A 299 5.49 9.43 0.53
CA GLY A 299 6.26 10.49 1.20
C GLY A 299 5.82 11.91 0.85
N THR A 300 4.94 12.11 -0.13
CA THR A 300 4.40 13.43 -0.49
C THR A 300 3.43 13.91 0.58
N GLU A 301 3.60 15.13 1.09
CA GLU A 301 2.60 15.79 1.91
C GLU A 301 1.47 16.31 1.00
N VAL A 302 0.24 15.91 1.30
CA VAL A 302 -0.96 16.34 0.58
C VAL A 302 -1.90 17.09 1.51
N VAL A 303 -2.63 18.05 0.95
CA VAL A 303 -3.70 18.77 1.64
C VAL A 303 -5.02 18.40 0.96
N ILE A 304 -5.93 17.85 1.73
CA ILE A 304 -7.21 17.36 1.24
C ILE A 304 -8.37 17.91 2.07
N ALA A 305 -9.55 17.95 1.46
CA ALA A 305 -10.79 18.21 2.18
C ALA A 305 -11.39 16.88 2.63
N PRO A 306 -11.64 16.65 3.91
CA PRO A 306 -12.34 15.45 4.35
C PRO A 306 -13.77 15.47 3.80
N THR A 307 -14.18 14.36 3.19
CA THR A 307 -15.52 14.26 2.60
C THR A 307 -16.48 13.56 3.55
N ARG A 308 -16.02 12.52 4.24
CA ARG A 308 -16.84 11.76 5.19
C ARG A 308 -15.98 10.91 6.12
N VAL A 309 -16.55 10.58 7.27
CA VAL A 309 -16.06 9.51 8.12
C VAL A 309 -16.99 8.31 7.96
N VAL A 310 -16.44 7.17 7.65
CA VAL A 310 -17.20 5.93 7.47
C VAL A 310 -16.84 4.94 8.58
N PRO A 311 -17.82 4.15 9.07
CA PRO A 311 -17.51 3.02 9.90
C PRO A 311 -16.61 2.06 9.11
N TRP A 312 -15.60 1.54 9.74
CA TRP A 312 -14.81 0.48 9.15
C TRP A 312 -15.40 -0.85 9.55
N ASP A 313 -16.33 -1.34 8.75
CA ASP A 313 -16.93 -2.65 8.93
C ASP A 313 -16.15 -3.69 8.12
N ILE A 314 -15.03 -4.15 8.68
CA ILE A 314 -14.41 -5.41 8.29
C ILE A 314 -14.47 -6.28 9.54
N SER A 315 -15.49 -7.13 9.64
CA SER A 315 -15.68 -8.27 10.54
C SER A 315 -14.76 -8.24 11.79
N GLN A 316 -15.15 -7.54 12.86
CA GLN A 316 -14.57 -7.49 14.21
C GLN A 316 -13.81 -6.22 14.61
N TYR A 317 -13.63 -5.20 13.76
CA TYR A 317 -13.09 -3.92 14.17
C TYR A 317 -14.16 -2.83 14.13
N GLU A 318 -14.61 -2.40 15.30
CA GLU A 318 -15.30 -1.11 15.47
C GLU A 318 -14.25 0.01 15.28
N GLY A 319 -13.93 0.32 14.05
CA GLY A 319 -13.02 1.41 13.69
C GLY A 319 -13.71 2.46 12.86
N ARG A 320 -13.18 3.69 12.87
CA ARG A 320 -13.64 4.78 12.01
C ARG A 320 -12.53 5.15 11.05
N ARG A 321 -12.90 5.40 9.80
CA ARG A 321 -11.98 5.78 8.74
C ARG A 321 -12.43 7.08 8.10
N LEU A 322 -11.51 8.00 7.96
CA LEU A 322 -11.71 9.21 7.19
C LEU A 322 -11.50 8.91 5.70
N GLU A 323 -12.41 9.38 4.88
CA GLU A 323 -12.29 9.34 3.43
C GLU A 323 -12.45 10.72 2.82
N SER A 324 -11.65 10.99 1.79
CA SER A 324 -11.78 12.17 0.95
C SER A 324 -11.76 11.74 -0.52
N GLU A 325 -12.80 12.06 -1.25
CA GLU A 325 -12.96 11.66 -2.64
C GLU A 325 -12.55 12.77 -3.61
N THR A 326 -11.82 12.40 -4.66
CA THR A 326 -11.46 13.28 -5.78
C THR A 326 -11.44 12.50 -7.08
N LEU A 327 -11.11 13.15 -8.16
CA LEU A 327 -10.95 12.52 -9.48
C LEU A 327 -9.54 12.75 -10.03
N HIS A 328 -8.97 11.73 -10.65
CA HIS A 328 -7.75 11.80 -11.44
C HIS A 328 -8.00 11.16 -12.81
N GLU A 329 -7.87 11.95 -13.88
CA GLU A 329 -8.14 11.50 -15.26
C GLU A 329 -9.47 10.73 -15.39
N ASN A 330 -10.55 11.28 -14.80
CA ASN A 330 -11.91 10.70 -14.74
C ASN A 330 -12.05 9.40 -13.91
N HIS A 331 -11.00 8.98 -13.19
CA HIS A 331 -11.08 7.88 -12.25
C HIS A 331 -11.24 8.41 -10.83
N LYS A 332 -12.10 7.75 -10.06
CA LYS A 332 -12.31 8.05 -8.64
C LYS A 332 -11.04 7.75 -7.86
N VAL A 333 -10.59 8.71 -7.08
CA VAL A 333 -9.49 8.59 -6.12
C VAL A 333 -10.03 8.82 -4.73
N VAL A 334 -9.73 7.93 -3.80
CA VAL A 334 -10.15 8.02 -2.40
C VAL A 334 -8.91 8.07 -1.52
N TYR A 335 -8.69 9.21 -0.88
CA TYR A 335 -7.72 9.30 0.20
C TYR A 335 -8.31 8.70 1.46
N LYS A 336 -7.56 7.83 2.12
CA LYS A 336 -7.98 7.06 3.29
C LYS A 336 -7.04 7.29 4.45
N TYR A 337 -7.60 7.47 5.61
CA TYR A 337 -6.85 7.59 6.86
C TYR A 337 -7.59 6.89 8.00
N SER A 338 -6.86 6.10 8.78
CA SER A 338 -7.36 5.43 9.97
C SER A 338 -6.30 5.58 11.05
N GLY A 339 -6.52 6.47 11.98
CA GLY A 339 -5.59 6.78 13.06
C GLY A 339 -6.32 7.30 14.29
N PRO A 340 -5.61 7.48 15.41
CA PRO A 340 -6.21 7.76 16.72
C PRO A 340 -6.95 9.10 16.79
N ASN A 341 -6.66 10.03 15.88
CA ASN A 341 -7.28 11.36 15.86
C ASN A 341 -8.41 11.50 14.80
N VAL A 342 -8.93 10.41 14.24
CA VAL A 342 -10.04 10.44 13.27
C VAL A 342 -11.25 11.17 13.84
N GLU A 343 -11.61 10.94 15.10
CA GLU A 343 -12.73 11.61 15.76
C GLU A 343 -12.48 13.12 15.98
N GLU A 344 -11.24 13.50 16.27
CA GLU A 344 -10.87 14.91 16.40
C GLU A 344 -11.02 15.62 15.05
N ILE A 345 -10.54 14.99 13.98
CA ILE A 345 -10.65 15.51 12.61
C ILE A 345 -12.11 15.62 12.18
N GLU A 346 -12.95 14.64 12.50
CA GLU A 346 -14.38 14.68 12.22
C GLU A 346 -15.08 15.88 12.87
N ARG A 347 -14.73 16.18 14.13
CA ARG A 347 -15.28 17.34 14.86
C ARG A 347 -14.91 18.69 14.23
N LEU A 348 -13.87 18.75 13.40
CA LEU A 348 -13.49 19.97 12.70
C LEU A 348 -14.50 20.37 11.59
N GLY A 349 -15.31 19.43 11.13
CA GLY A 349 -16.31 19.62 10.08
C GLY A 349 -15.74 19.65 8.66
N GLU A 350 -16.63 19.54 7.68
CA GLU A 350 -16.31 19.41 6.25
C GLU A 350 -15.60 20.64 5.63
N GLU A 351 -15.59 21.76 6.31
CA GLU A 351 -15.01 23.01 5.80
C GLU A 351 -13.50 23.15 6.08
N LYS A 352 -12.92 22.28 6.89
CA LYS A 352 -11.50 22.37 7.26
C LYS A 352 -10.67 21.38 6.49
N PHE A 353 -9.56 21.87 5.97
CA PHE A 353 -8.58 21.04 5.30
C PHE A 353 -7.72 20.31 6.31
N ILE A 354 -7.32 19.12 5.91
CA ILE A 354 -6.34 18.33 6.63
C ILE A 354 -5.13 18.11 5.73
N LYS A 355 -3.97 17.93 6.33
CA LYS A 355 -2.76 17.55 5.65
C LYS A 355 -2.25 16.23 6.18
N GLY A 356 -1.75 15.40 5.29
CA GLY A 356 -1.21 14.10 5.62
C GLY A 356 -0.12 13.70 4.65
N THR A 357 0.71 12.75 5.05
CA THR A 357 1.76 12.21 4.21
C THR A 357 1.26 10.97 3.49
N VAL A 358 1.40 10.92 2.18
CA VAL A 358 1.05 9.75 1.36
C VAL A 358 1.92 8.57 1.75
N VAL A 359 1.26 7.48 1.96
CA VAL A 359 1.85 6.25 2.44
C VAL A 359 1.92 5.24 1.32
N SER A 360 0.79 4.97 0.71
CA SER A 360 0.66 3.95 -0.33
C SER A 360 -0.49 4.24 -1.27
N HIS A 361 -0.48 3.52 -2.37
CA HIS A 361 -1.51 3.55 -3.40
C HIS A 361 -2.03 2.14 -3.62
N LEU A 362 -3.34 1.99 -3.80
CA LEU A 362 -3.98 0.72 -4.08
C LEU A 362 -4.95 0.88 -5.25
N LEU A 363 -4.85 -0.02 -6.22
CA LEU A 363 -5.80 -0.15 -7.31
C LEU A 363 -6.96 -1.03 -6.85
N ALA A 364 -8.04 -0.41 -6.35
CA ALA A 364 -9.27 -1.11 -5.99
C ALA A 364 -10.18 -1.30 -7.22
N GLU A 365 -11.24 -2.09 -7.11
CA GLU A 365 -12.13 -2.40 -8.25
C GLU A 365 -12.79 -1.16 -8.84
N ASP A 366 -13.28 -0.24 -8.01
CA ASP A 366 -14.07 0.94 -8.40
C ASP A 366 -13.33 2.28 -8.25
N HIS A 367 -12.18 2.31 -7.52
CA HIS A 367 -11.44 3.53 -7.26
C HIS A 367 -9.92 3.29 -7.11
N PHE A 368 -9.15 4.37 -7.12
CA PHE A 368 -7.75 4.38 -6.68
C PHE A 368 -7.69 4.83 -5.23
N ALA A 369 -7.18 4.01 -4.33
CA ALA A 369 -7.04 4.38 -2.94
C ALA A 369 -5.63 4.92 -2.65
N ILE A 370 -5.55 6.02 -1.90
CA ILE A 370 -4.30 6.60 -1.40
C ILE A 370 -4.40 6.64 0.12
N TRP A 371 -3.51 5.91 0.78
CA TRP A 371 -3.45 5.90 2.24
C TRP A 371 -2.53 7.01 2.75
N LEU A 372 -2.94 7.64 3.85
CA LEU A 372 -2.24 8.73 4.50
C LEU A 372 -1.77 8.34 5.91
N LYS A 373 -0.69 8.97 6.37
CA LYS A 373 -0.24 8.98 7.77
C LYS A 373 -0.03 10.40 8.27
N ASN A 374 0.14 10.55 9.58
CA ASN A 374 0.42 11.84 10.23
C ASN A 374 -0.60 12.92 9.86
N VAL A 375 -1.87 12.51 9.79
CA VAL A 375 -2.95 13.42 9.40
C VAL A 375 -3.24 14.40 10.54
N ARG A 376 -3.27 15.67 10.20
CA ARG A 376 -3.50 16.79 11.12
C ARG A 376 -4.27 17.91 10.46
N PRO A 377 -4.95 18.77 11.22
CA PRO A 377 -5.60 19.96 10.66
C PRO A 377 -4.62 20.84 9.90
N SER A 378 -5.03 21.34 8.73
CA SER A 378 -4.25 22.32 7.98
C SER A 378 -4.67 23.73 8.40
N PRO A 379 -3.75 24.59 8.82
CA PRO A 379 -4.09 25.94 9.27
C PRO A 379 -4.51 26.88 8.13
N ALA A 380 -4.22 26.52 6.88
CA ALA A 380 -4.48 27.36 5.72
C ALA A 380 -5.45 26.68 4.74
N THR A 381 -6.46 27.41 4.30
CA THR A 381 -7.27 27.02 3.14
C THR A 381 -6.39 27.08 1.90
N PRO A 382 -6.14 25.97 1.20
CA PRO A 382 -5.32 26.00 -0.02
C PRO A 382 -5.93 26.91 -1.07
N VAL A 383 -5.11 27.79 -1.61
CA VAL A 383 -5.47 28.65 -2.74
C VAL A 383 -4.76 28.12 -3.98
N PHE A 384 -5.52 27.82 -5.00
CA PHE A 384 -5.04 27.29 -6.26
C PHE A 384 -5.06 28.36 -7.34
N LYS A 385 -4.01 28.43 -8.17
CA LYS A 385 -3.94 29.37 -9.29
C LYS A 385 -4.39 28.72 -10.58
N ALA A 386 -5.37 29.33 -11.24
CA ALA A 386 -5.75 29.04 -12.62
C ALA A 386 -4.64 29.47 -13.60
N PHE A 387 -4.74 29.02 -14.88
CA PHE A 387 -3.78 29.37 -15.93
C PHE A 387 -3.55 30.88 -16.08
N ASN A 388 -4.57 31.67 -16.00
CA ASN A 388 -4.51 33.12 -16.11
C ASN A 388 -4.21 33.84 -14.78
N GLY A 389 -3.72 33.11 -13.76
CA GLY A 389 -3.27 33.70 -12.47
C GLY A 389 -4.38 33.94 -11.46
N ILE A 390 -5.65 33.74 -11.80
CA ILE A 390 -6.76 33.87 -10.85
C ILE A 390 -6.65 32.77 -9.79
N SER A 391 -6.69 33.21 -8.54
CA SER A 391 -6.64 32.31 -7.37
C SER A 391 -8.05 31.98 -6.92
N VAL A 392 -8.29 30.70 -6.64
CA VAL A 392 -9.56 30.18 -6.10
C VAL A 392 -9.28 29.22 -4.98
N THR A 393 -10.18 29.17 -4.00
CA THR A 393 -10.18 28.14 -2.96
C THR A 393 -10.69 26.82 -3.52
N PHE A 394 -10.45 25.72 -2.82
CA PHE A 394 -10.97 24.42 -3.21
C PHE A 394 -12.51 24.41 -3.31
N LYS A 395 -13.20 25.08 -2.37
CA LYS A 395 -14.67 25.19 -2.37
C LYS A 395 -15.18 25.95 -3.61
N GLU A 396 -14.54 27.06 -3.95
CA GLU A 396 -14.85 27.82 -5.18
C GLU A 396 -14.57 26.98 -6.43
N TRP A 397 -13.42 26.30 -6.48
CA TRP A 397 -13.10 25.43 -7.63
C TRP A 397 -14.10 24.29 -7.79
N SER A 398 -14.45 23.59 -6.71
CA SER A 398 -15.45 22.52 -6.73
C SER A 398 -16.83 23.00 -7.18
N LYS A 399 -17.20 24.23 -6.80
CA LYS A 399 -18.43 24.87 -7.26
C LYS A 399 -18.35 25.20 -8.74
N ILE A 400 -17.27 25.82 -9.19
CA ILE A 400 -17.04 26.18 -10.59
C ILE A 400 -17.11 24.92 -11.48
N GLN A 401 -16.49 23.82 -11.08
CA GLN A 401 -16.51 22.56 -11.84
C GLN A 401 -17.92 22.00 -12.05
N ARG A 402 -18.79 22.11 -11.04
CA ARG A 402 -20.17 21.59 -11.12
C ARG A 402 -21.12 22.49 -11.90
N GLU A 403 -20.91 23.80 -11.82
CA GLU A 403 -21.88 24.80 -12.27
C GLU A 403 -21.46 25.49 -13.59
N VAL A 404 -20.19 25.39 -13.98
CA VAL A 404 -19.63 26.15 -15.09
C VAL A 404 -19.02 25.25 -16.15
N GLY A 405 -19.59 25.21 -17.32
CA GLY A 405 -19.01 24.60 -18.51
C GLY A 405 -17.94 25.50 -19.17
N CYS A 406 -17.21 24.92 -20.09
CA CYS A 406 -16.25 25.66 -20.92
C CYS A 406 -16.99 26.56 -21.91
N ARG A 407 -16.77 27.88 -21.86
CA ARG A 407 -17.39 28.85 -22.77
C ARG A 407 -17.02 28.71 -24.27
N LYS A 408 -16.04 27.83 -24.60
CA LYS A 408 -15.61 27.59 -25.98
C LYS A 408 -16.15 26.30 -26.56
N CYS A 409 -16.30 25.24 -25.77
CA CYS A 409 -16.71 23.93 -26.24
C CYS A 409 -17.86 23.31 -25.43
N ASP A 410 -18.40 24.04 -24.45
CA ASP A 410 -19.44 23.59 -23.52
C ASP A 410 -19.11 22.31 -22.73
N GLY A 411 -17.86 21.85 -22.84
CA GLY A 411 -17.37 20.67 -22.12
C GLY A 411 -17.15 20.91 -20.63
N ASN A 412 -17.15 19.82 -19.87
CA ASN A 412 -16.91 19.87 -18.41
C ASN A 412 -15.46 20.28 -18.07
N LEU A 413 -15.29 20.88 -16.90
CA LEU A 413 -13.98 21.24 -16.37
C LEU A 413 -13.41 20.05 -15.55
N PRO A 414 -12.23 19.49 -15.94
CA PRO A 414 -11.66 18.36 -15.21
C PRO A 414 -11.17 18.79 -13.82
N ALA A 415 -11.33 17.92 -12.82
CA ALA A 415 -11.01 18.21 -11.43
C ALA A 415 -9.58 18.70 -11.21
N GLN A 416 -8.62 18.12 -11.91
CA GLN A 416 -7.21 18.46 -11.80
C GLN A 416 -6.72 19.48 -12.86
N GLY A 417 -7.62 19.96 -13.68
CA GLY A 417 -7.31 20.85 -14.80
C GLY A 417 -7.14 22.33 -14.43
N LEU A 418 -7.26 22.71 -13.16
CA LEU A 418 -7.28 24.14 -12.77
C LEU A 418 -6.07 24.93 -13.26
N LYS A 419 -4.86 24.38 -13.16
CA LYS A 419 -3.63 25.04 -13.64
C LYS A 419 -3.60 25.34 -15.15
N LEU A 420 -4.40 24.61 -15.94
CA LEU A 420 -4.60 24.84 -17.37
C LEU A 420 -5.99 25.39 -17.69
N THR A 421 -6.82 25.68 -16.70
CA THR A 421 -8.12 26.31 -16.89
C THR A 421 -7.98 27.82 -16.76
N SER A 422 -8.48 28.57 -17.73
CA SER A 422 -8.59 30.03 -17.63
C SER A 422 -9.93 30.39 -16.99
N LEU A 423 -9.90 31.12 -15.90
CA LEU A 423 -11.09 31.56 -15.14
C LEU A 423 -11.32 33.06 -15.28
N GLN A 424 -12.60 33.45 -15.28
CA GLN A 424 -12.99 34.85 -15.20
C GLN A 424 -14.22 34.99 -14.32
N TYR A 425 -14.16 35.86 -13.33
CA TYR A 425 -15.32 36.20 -12.51
C TYR A 425 -15.94 37.53 -12.96
N ASN A 426 -17.21 37.47 -13.33
CA ASN A 426 -17.98 38.67 -13.65
C ASN A 426 -18.62 39.23 -12.37
N LYS A 427 -18.06 40.34 -11.86
CA LYS A 427 -18.52 40.97 -10.61
C LYS A 427 -19.95 41.49 -10.67
N HIS A 428 -20.41 41.93 -11.85
CA HIS A 428 -21.77 42.46 -12.02
C HIS A 428 -22.84 41.38 -12.07
N LYS A 429 -22.49 40.22 -12.63
CA LYS A 429 -23.42 39.09 -12.76
C LYS A 429 -23.22 38.03 -11.67
N HIS A 430 -22.26 38.21 -10.77
CA HIS A 430 -21.85 37.24 -9.76
C HIS A 430 -21.68 35.81 -10.33
N LYS A 431 -21.12 35.70 -11.54
CA LYS A 431 -20.94 34.42 -12.24
C LYS A 431 -19.50 34.19 -12.69
N TRP A 432 -19.08 32.95 -12.56
CA TRP A 432 -17.86 32.46 -13.15
C TRP A 432 -18.05 32.09 -14.60
N THR A 433 -17.01 32.27 -15.42
CA THR A 433 -16.84 31.69 -16.75
C THR A 433 -15.49 31.03 -16.83
N ALA A 434 -15.37 29.94 -17.60
CA ALA A 434 -14.15 29.17 -17.72
C ALA A 434 -13.83 28.81 -19.16
N VAL A 435 -12.55 28.56 -19.43
CA VAL A 435 -12.06 27.88 -20.64
C VAL A 435 -11.33 26.63 -20.19
N CYS A 436 -11.77 25.46 -20.64
CA CYS A 436 -11.20 24.17 -20.21
C CYS A 436 -9.75 23.97 -20.67
N PRO A 437 -8.99 23.04 -20.07
CA PRO A 437 -7.61 22.76 -20.46
C PRO A 437 -7.40 22.51 -21.95
N SER A 438 -8.26 21.69 -22.58
CA SER A 438 -8.15 21.40 -24.02
C SER A 438 -8.26 22.65 -24.90
N CYS A 439 -9.18 23.55 -24.57
CA CYS A 439 -9.34 24.81 -25.31
C CYS A 439 -8.23 25.82 -25.02
N VAL A 440 -7.66 25.82 -23.81
CA VAL A 440 -6.47 26.62 -23.47
C VAL A 440 -5.26 26.12 -24.24
N VAL A 441 -5.04 24.79 -24.25
CA VAL A 441 -3.93 24.15 -24.99
C VAL A 441 -4.04 24.40 -26.50
N ALA A 442 -5.23 24.26 -27.06
CA ALA A 442 -5.46 24.57 -28.50
C ALA A 442 -5.12 26.01 -28.81
N GLY A 443 -5.51 26.96 -27.98
CA GLY A 443 -5.15 28.37 -28.13
C GLY A 443 -3.65 28.63 -27.96
N PHE A 444 -3.01 27.92 -27.05
CA PHE A 444 -1.57 27.97 -26.80
C PHE A 444 -0.78 27.44 -28.00
N LYS A 445 -1.13 26.25 -28.53
CA LYS A 445 -0.49 25.67 -29.73
C LYS A 445 -0.60 26.56 -30.95
N ALA A 446 -1.67 27.33 -31.09
CA ALA A 446 -1.90 28.25 -32.18
C ALA A 446 -1.12 29.58 -32.03
N ALA A 447 -0.48 29.82 -30.87
CA ALA A 447 0.28 31.06 -30.63
C ALA A 447 1.70 30.97 -31.20
N PRO A 448 2.29 32.08 -31.69
CA PRO A 448 3.71 32.16 -32.04
C PRO A 448 4.59 31.80 -30.82
N GLU A 449 5.77 31.23 -31.06
CA GLU A 449 6.70 30.76 -30.01
C GLU A 449 7.00 31.81 -28.93
N HIS A 450 7.24 33.07 -29.37
CA HIS A 450 7.45 34.16 -28.41
C HIS A 450 6.26 34.41 -27.50
N ALA A 451 5.03 34.31 -28.02
CA ALA A 451 3.82 34.44 -27.22
C ALA A 451 3.63 33.23 -26.30
N GLN A 452 4.02 32.03 -26.73
CA GLN A 452 4.01 30.81 -25.90
C GLN A 452 4.94 30.97 -24.69
N THR A 453 6.20 31.36 -24.92
CA THR A 453 7.19 31.59 -23.86
C THR A 453 6.70 32.64 -22.84
N LEU A 454 6.11 33.73 -23.34
CA LEU A 454 5.55 34.77 -22.47
C LEU A 454 4.35 34.26 -21.65
N MET A 455 3.51 33.43 -22.24
CA MET A 455 2.35 32.83 -21.54
C MET A 455 2.81 31.84 -20.49
N GLU A 456 3.82 31.01 -20.75
CA GLU A 456 4.39 30.07 -19.78
C GLU A 456 5.03 30.81 -18.62
N SER A 457 5.82 31.85 -18.88
CA SER A 457 6.45 32.65 -17.83
C SER A 457 5.42 33.33 -16.90
N LYS A 458 4.31 33.83 -17.46
CA LYS A 458 3.22 34.44 -16.70
C LYS A 458 2.40 33.42 -15.92
N ALA A 459 2.19 32.24 -16.49
CA ALA A 459 1.47 31.16 -15.83
C ALA A 459 2.32 30.47 -14.73
N GLY A 460 3.65 30.58 -14.80
CA GLY A 460 4.59 29.90 -13.90
C GLY A 460 4.55 28.39 -14.02
N ILE A 461 4.18 27.88 -15.21
CA ILE A 461 4.07 26.45 -15.49
C ILE A 461 4.59 26.14 -16.90
N ASP A 462 5.16 24.95 -17.06
CA ASP A 462 5.36 24.34 -18.37
C ASP A 462 4.01 23.80 -18.88
N VAL A 463 3.42 24.51 -19.85
CA VAL A 463 2.09 24.17 -20.40
C VAL A 463 2.15 22.83 -21.12
N LYS A 464 3.22 22.53 -21.86
CA LYS A 464 3.37 21.27 -22.58
C LYS A 464 3.44 20.10 -21.61
N ALA A 465 4.33 20.15 -20.61
CA ALA A 465 4.47 19.09 -19.62
C ALA A 465 3.16 18.87 -18.83
N LYS A 466 2.50 19.95 -18.43
CA LYS A 466 1.25 19.86 -17.67
C LYS A 466 0.09 19.36 -18.53
N ALA A 467 0.01 19.74 -19.78
CA ALA A 467 -1.01 19.29 -20.73
C ALA A 467 -0.83 17.82 -21.11
N THR A 468 0.42 17.35 -21.26
CA THR A 468 0.75 15.93 -21.44
C THR A 468 0.30 15.12 -20.22
N ALA A 469 0.58 15.60 -19.00
CA ALA A 469 0.15 14.94 -17.76
C ALA A 469 -1.38 14.85 -17.61
N LEU A 470 -2.12 15.74 -18.25
CA LEU A 470 -3.60 15.73 -18.28
C LEU A 470 -4.19 14.99 -19.49
N GLY A 471 -3.35 14.44 -20.38
CA GLY A 471 -3.81 13.76 -21.59
C GLY A 471 -4.44 14.70 -22.64
N VAL A 472 -4.23 16.02 -22.55
CA VAL A 472 -4.79 17.02 -23.48
C VAL A 472 -3.76 17.59 -24.46
N TRP A 473 -2.50 17.16 -24.40
CA TRP A 473 -1.46 17.44 -25.36
C TRP A 473 -1.26 16.20 -26.24
N GLY A 474 -1.95 16.13 -27.38
CA GLY A 474 -1.67 15.17 -28.44
C GLY A 474 -0.75 15.78 -29.50
N GLU A 475 -0.04 14.96 -30.30
CA GLU A 475 0.73 15.39 -31.44
C GLU A 475 -0.13 16.06 -32.50
#